data_beae2df4adb8a8b9a66f80ff750f6566
#
_entry.id   beae2df4adb8a8b9a66f80ff750f6566
#
_cell.length_a   1.000
_cell.length_b   1.000
_cell.length_c   1.000
_cell.angle_alpha   90.00
_cell.angle_beta   90.00
_cell.angle_gamma   90.00
#
_symmetry.space_group_name_H-M   'P 1'
#
loop_
_entity.id
_entity.type
_entity.pdbx_description
1 polymer ?
#
loop_
_entity_poly.entity_id
_entity_poly.type
_entity_poly.pdbx_seq_one_letter_code
_entity_poly.pdbx_strand_id
1 'polypeptide(L)'
;MNILMNSEKIKTVGIICEYNPFHLGHAGHIEKTRQLLGGDVFVVCVMSGNFVQRGDFAIFNKHARAKMAIHGGADLVLELPVAYSLQSAERFAEAGVYILEKLGVCDYLSFGSESGDIEQLSNAATAITTENAQNAIKEWLEKGVSYATAQQKAADAIINESSNVFNTPNNVLGIEYIKAINKLESKLQPITVERTGGEHDSEEGYSGSSLRNSFINGIVPIERMTETTTVISNEELIAGRGPVSIKSAELAMLSRLRTRKDYLDVPGVSEGLESRIVKYASTEPSVDTILRKIKTKRYTMARLRRILMCAVLSVNTEHAKMHPPYARVLAANRKGATLLGKARKKTKLPILTKPASVYDLTNSAILTFELEAAATDFYALAYPNEEERIGGKEWRQSPIIRV
;
A
#
# COMPACT_ATOMS: atom_id res chain seq x y z
N MET A 1 -5.24 7.84 -51.70
CA MET A 1 -4.36 6.90 -51.01
C MET A 1 -4.53 7.20 -49.51
N ASN A 2 -5.55 6.55 -48.91
CA ASN A 2 -5.84 6.73 -47.47
C ASN A 2 -4.84 5.89 -46.68
N ILE A 3 -3.86 6.56 -46.09
CA ILE A 3 -3.02 5.97 -45.04
C ILE A 3 -3.92 5.89 -43.79
N LEU A 4 -4.55 4.73 -43.57
CA LEU A 4 -5.10 4.35 -42.29
C LEU A 4 -3.93 4.25 -41.32
N MET A 5 -3.62 5.33 -40.63
CA MET A 5 -2.82 5.26 -39.41
C MET A 5 -3.58 4.33 -38.44
N ASN A 6 -3.09 3.10 -38.28
CA ASN A 6 -3.45 2.25 -37.19
C ASN A 6 -3.05 3.06 -35.92
N SER A 7 -4.00 3.72 -35.29
CA SER A 7 -3.77 4.30 -33.97
C SER A 7 -3.55 3.13 -33.02
N GLU A 8 -2.30 2.78 -32.76
CA GLU A 8 -1.98 1.82 -31.71
C GLU A 8 -2.72 2.25 -30.44
N LYS A 9 -3.45 1.32 -29.87
CA LYS A 9 -4.19 1.56 -28.61
C LYS A 9 -3.17 1.96 -27.54
N ILE A 10 -3.26 3.18 -27.02
CA ILE A 10 -2.42 3.64 -25.92
C ILE A 10 -2.54 2.65 -24.75
N LYS A 11 -1.44 2.06 -24.35
CA LYS A 11 -1.35 1.11 -23.25
C LYS A 11 -1.64 1.79 -21.92
N THR A 12 -2.19 1.04 -20.98
CA THR A 12 -2.44 1.54 -19.61
C THR A 12 -1.77 0.61 -18.61
N VAL A 13 -0.94 1.16 -17.72
CA VAL A 13 -0.25 0.41 -16.69
C VAL A 13 -0.74 0.81 -15.30
N GLY A 14 -1.02 -0.19 -14.46
CA GLY A 14 -1.28 -0.03 -13.04
C GLY A 14 0.00 -0.13 -12.22
N ILE A 15 0.09 0.64 -11.15
CA ILE A 15 1.15 0.56 -10.13
C ILE A 15 0.47 0.55 -8.76
N ILE A 16 0.72 -0.47 -7.94
CA ILE A 16 0.26 -0.48 -6.54
C ILE A 16 1.40 0.06 -5.69
N CYS A 17 1.13 1.11 -4.89
CA CYS A 17 2.20 1.89 -4.26
C CYS A 17 1.79 2.48 -2.89
N GLU A 18 2.78 3.00 -2.19
CA GLU A 18 2.59 3.77 -0.95
C GLU A 18 3.05 5.22 -1.10
N TYR A 19 4.11 5.46 -1.85
CA TYR A 19 4.72 6.79 -2.06
C TYR A 19 4.88 7.57 -0.76
N ASN A 20 5.62 7.03 0.17
CA ASN A 20 5.72 7.50 1.54
C ASN A 20 7.12 8.02 1.94
N PRO A 21 7.49 9.26 1.51
CA PRO A 21 6.86 10.07 0.46
C PRO A 21 7.26 9.62 -0.95
N PHE A 22 6.72 10.30 -1.98
CA PHE A 22 7.20 10.14 -3.36
C PHE A 22 8.64 10.64 -3.48
N HIS A 23 9.51 9.94 -4.21
CA HIS A 23 10.94 10.26 -4.33
C HIS A 23 11.50 9.88 -5.71
N LEU A 24 12.77 10.24 -6.00
CA LEU A 24 13.41 9.99 -7.29
C LEU A 24 13.36 8.52 -7.73
N GLY A 25 13.46 7.56 -6.81
CA GLY A 25 13.31 6.14 -7.15
C GLY A 25 11.91 5.77 -7.68
N HIS A 26 10.86 6.45 -7.19
CA HIS A 26 9.49 6.24 -7.69
C HIS A 26 9.30 6.91 -9.07
N ALA A 27 9.87 8.09 -9.28
CA ALA A 27 9.88 8.75 -10.58
C ALA A 27 10.62 7.90 -11.63
N GLY A 28 11.78 7.38 -11.26
CA GLY A 28 12.57 6.47 -12.11
C GLY A 28 11.83 5.17 -12.44
N HIS A 29 11.07 4.61 -11.50
CA HIS A 29 10.22 3.43 -11.77
C HIS A 29 9.14 3.75 -12.82
N ILE A 30 8.43 4.88 -12.68
CA ILE A 30 7.40 5.30 -13.65
C ILE A 30 8.04 5.50 -15.03
N GLU A 31 9.18 6.17 -15.09
CA GLU A 31 9.89 6.46 -16.35
C GLU A 31 10.36 5.18 -17.03
N LYS A 32 11.04 4.28 -16.32
CA LYS A 32 11.47 2.97 -16.84
C LYS A 32 10.28 2.13 -17.31
N THR A 33 9.15 2.17 -16.59
CA THR A 33 7.91 1.49 -16.99
C THR A 33 7.40 2.05 -18.32
N ARG A 34 7.41 3.36 -18.52
CA ARG A 34 7.02 3.99 -19.80
C ARG A 34 7.93 3.55 -20.93
N GLN A 35 9.26 3.53 -20.71
CA GLN A 35 10.25 3.10 -21.69
C GLN A 35 10.03 1.64 -22.12
N LEU A 36 9.82 0.73 -21.17
CA LEU A 36 9.53 -0.69 -21.43
C LEU A 36 8.26 -0.90 -22.29
N LEU A 37 7.28 -0.02 -22.14
CA LEU A 37 5.98 -0.15 -22.84
C LEU A 37 5.88 0.68 -24.13
N GLY A 38 6.94 1.40 -24.54
CA GLY A 38 7.02 2.12 -25.80
C GLY A 38 6.70 3.63 -25.72
N GLY A 39 6.74 4.22 -24.52
CA GLY A 39 6.73 5.67 -24.31
C GLY A 39 5.37 6.26 -23.95
N ASP A 40 4.40 6.34 -24.88
CA ASP A 40 3.08 6.95 -24.56
C ASP A 40 2.15 5.94 -23.87
N VAL A 41 2.13 6.03 -22.53
CA VAL A 41 1.42 5.09 -21.65
C VAL A 41 0.65 5.87 -20.60
N PHE A 42 -0.59 5.46 -20.31
CA PHE A 42 -1.32 5.94 -19.14
C PHE A 42 -0.83 5.22 -17.88
N VAL A 43 -0.56 5.96 -16.81
CA VAL A 43 -0.12 5.42 -15.51
C VAL A 43 -1.21 5.61 -14.46
N VAL A 44 -1.74 4.50 -13.95
CA VAL A 44 -2.73 4.45 -12.87
C VAL A 44 -2.07 3.95 -11.60
N CYS A 45 -2.08 4.75 -10.54
CA CYS A 45 -1.58 4.35 -9.24
C CYS A 45 -2.75 3.95 -8.32
N VAL A 46 -2.66 2.78 -7.68
CA VAL A 46 -3.50 2.41 -6.53
C VAL A 46 -2.63 2.59 -5.28
N MET A 47 -2.89 3.65 -4.53
CA MET A 47 -2.02 4.13 -3.46
C MET A 47 -2.66 3.96 -2.08
N SER A 48 -1.91 3.41 -1.12
CA SER A 48 -2.32 3.39 0.29
C SER A 48 -2.76 4.76 0.77
N GLY A 49 -3.86 4.80 1.53
CA GLY A 49 -4.37 6.01 2.17
C GLY A 49 -3.40 6.60 3.20
N ASN A 50 -3.90 7.07 4.32
CA ASN A 50 -3.08 7.70 5.37
C ASN A 50 -2.25 6.70 6.19
N PHE A 51 -2.47 5.39 6.01
CA PHE A 51 -1.76 4.30 6.68
C PHE A 51 -1.17 3.33 5.66
N VAL A 52 0.02 2.83 5.95
CA VAL A 52 0.82 2.02 5.02
C VAL A 52 0.90 0.56 5.46
N GLN A 53 1.20 -0.34 4.53
CA GLN A 53 1.19 -1.79 4.69
C GLN A 53 2.07 -2.29 5.85
N ARG A 54 3.13 -1.58 6.19
CA ARG A 54 4.00 -1.94 7.32
C ARG A 54 3.39 -1.64 8.70
N GLY A 55 2.15 -1.13 8.76
CA GLY A 55 1.44 -0.79 10.00
C GLY A 55 1.95 0.51 10.61
N ASP A 56 2.14 1.51 9.79
CA ASP A 56 2.62 2.82 10.18
C ASP A 56 1.76 3.92 9.55
N PHE A 57 1.89 5.13 10.06
CA PHE A 57 1.37 6.32 9.41
C PHE A 57 2.17 6.63 8.14
N ALA A 58 1.50 7.12 7.12
CA ALA A 58 2.20 7.81 6.06
C ALA A 58 2.73 9.15 6.60
N ILE A 59 3.93 9.57 6.16
CA ILE A 59 4.58 10.77 6.71
C ILE A 59 3.85 12.07 6.36
N PHE A 60 3.17 12.09 5.22
CA PHE A 60 2.26 13.13 4.77
C PHE A 60 0.91 12.51 4.39
N ASN A 61 -0.16 13.30 4.46
CA ASN A 61 -1.51 12.84 4.14
C ASN A 61 -1.63 12.34 2.69
N LYS A 62 -2.63 11.51 2.44
CA LYS A 62 -2.85 10.86 1.13
C LYS A 62 -3.02 11.83 -0.03
N HIS A 63 -3.65 13.00 0.19
CA HIS A 63 -3.85 13.99 -0.88
C HIS A 63 -2.56 14.70 -1.27
N ALA A 64 -1.71 15.04 -0.30
CA ALA A 64 -0.37 15.57 -0.56
C ALA A 64 0.47 14.57 -1.36
N ARG A 65 0.45 13.27 -0.97
CA ARG A 65 1.18 12.21 -1.68
C ARG A 65 0.60 11.93 -3.07
N ALA A 66 -0.73 12.01 -3.24
CA ALA A 66 -1.36 11.90 -4.56
C ALA A 66 -0.97 13.07 -5.47
N LYS A 67 -0.90 14.31 -4.94
CA LYS A 67 -0.38 15.48 -5.65
C LYS A 67 1.07 15.25 -6.09
N MET A 68 1.93 14.75 -5.20
CA MET A 68 3.32 14.40 -5.53
C MET A 68 3.39 13.36 -6.65
N ALA A 69 2.56 12.31 -6.60
CA ALA A 69 2.53 11.25 -7.61
C ALA A 69 2.12 11.76 -9.00
N ILE A 70 1.09 12.62 -9.09
CA ILE A 70 0.67 13.24 -10.35
C ILE A 70 1.82 14.07 -10.97
N HIS A 71 2.51 14.85 -10.16
CA HIS A 71 3.67 15.63 -10.62
C HIS A 71 4.87 14.73 -10.96
N GLY A 72 4.97 13.57 -10.31
CA GLY A 72 6.01 12.57 -10.56
C GLY A 72 5.74 11.64 -11.74
N GLY A 73 4.66 11.88 -12.51
CA GLY A 73 4.39 11.14 -13.75
C GLY A 73 3.20 10.19 -13.70
N ALA A 74 2.49 10.04 -12.59
CA ALA A 74 1.21 9.35 -12.57
C ALA A 74 0.12 10.16 -13.27
N ASP A 75 -0.81 9.49 -13.94
CA ASP A 75 -1.94 10.17 -14.61
C ASP A 75 -3.21 10.12 -13.75
N LEU A 76 -3.40 9.03 -13.00
CA LEU A 76 -4.54 8.80 -12.12
C LEU A 76 -4.07 8.16 -10.83
N VAL A 77 -4.49 8.69 -9.69
CA VAL A 77 -4.24 8.10 -8.37
C VAL A 77 -5.56 7.72 -7.72
N LEU A 78 -5.72 6.43 -7.47
CA LEU A 78 -6.82 5.83 -6.75
C LEU A 78 -6.37 5.46 -5.33
N GLU A 79 -7.28 5.47 -4.38
CA GLU A 79 -7.02 5.05 -3.01
C GLU A 79 -7.14 3.53 -2.87
N LEU A 80 -6.19 2.93 -2.16
CA LEU A 80 -6.36 1.64 -1.52
C LEU A 80 -6.82 1.91 -0.08
N PRO A 81 -8.11 1.66 0.26
CA PRO A 81 -8.65 2.01 1.57
C PRO A 81 -7.94 1.31 2.73
N VAL A 82 -7.99 1.92 3.91
CA VAL A 82 -7.25 1.48 5.12
C VAL A 82 -7.50 0.02 5.49
N ALA A 83 -8.72 -0.49 5.27
CA ALA A 83 -9.07 -1.88 5.50
C ALA A 83 -8.20 -2.87 4.71
N TYR A 84 -7.68 -2.45 3.57
CA TYR A 84 -6.87 -3.26 2.65
C TYR A 84 -5.38 -2.89 2.72
N SER A 85 -5.06 -1.62 2.95
CA SER A 85 -3.67 -1.19 3.05
C SER A 85 -2.95 -1.76 4.29
N LEU A 86 -3.67 -1.98 5.40
CA LEU A 86 -3.14 -2.57 6.64
C LEU A 86 -3.19 -4.10 6.70
N GLN A 87 -3.15 -4.77 5.54
CA GLN A 87 -3.21 -6.23 5.46
C GLN A 87 -1.84 -6.89 5.22
N SER A 88 -1.82 -8.24 5.21
CA SER A 88 -0.65 -8.99 4.75
C SER A 88 -0.30 -8.62 3.30
N ALA A 89 0.93 -8.92 2.86
CA ALA A 89 1.35 -8.68 1.49
C ALA A 89 0.39 -9.32 0.47
N GLU A 90 -0.08 -10.55 0.75
CA GLU A 90 -1.06 -11.27 -0.06
C GLU A 90 -2.37 -10.48 -0.22
N ARG A 91 -2.99 -10.06 0.87
CA ARG A 91 -4.28 -9.34 0.84
C ARG A 91 -4.15 -7.92 0.31
N PHE A 92 -3.04 -7.25 0.61
CA PHE A 92 -2.69 -5.95 0.04
C PHE A 92 -2.58 -6.04 -1.49
N ALA A 93 -1.84 -7.04 -1.98
CA ALA A 93 -1.68 -7.29 -3.40
C ALA A 93 -3.02 -7.62 -4.07
N GLU A 94 -3.80 -8.55 -3.49
CA GLU A 94 -5.12 -8.94 -4.00
C GLU A 94 -6.06 -7.74 -4.13
N ALA A 95 -6.14 -6.89 -3.12
CA ALA A 95 -7.01 -5.71 -3.16
C ALA A 95 -6.57 -4.68 -4.21
N GLY A 96 -5.27 -4.43 -4.33
CA GLY A 96 -4.73 -3.52 -5.34
C GLY A 96 -4.95 -4.02 -6.77
N VAL A 97 -4.66 -5.31 -7.03
CA VAL A 97 -4.89 -5.97 -8.32
C VAL A 97 -6.39 -5.97 -8.65
N TYR A 98 -7.26 -6.25 -7.66
CA TYR A 98 -8.71 -6.22 -7.84
C TYR A 98 -9.20 -4.86 -8.34
N ILE A 99 -8.75 -3.75 -7.71
CA ILE A 99 -9.14 -2.40 -8.16
C ILE A 99 -8.70 -2.18 -9.62
N LEU A 100 -7.45 -2.51 -9.97
CA LEU A 100 -6.93 -2.32 -11.34
C LEU A 100 -7.67 -3.16 -12.37
N GLU A 101 -7.93 -4.44 -12.07
CA GLU A 101 -8.69 -5.35 -12.93
C GLU A 101 -10.12 -4.84 -13.12
N LYS A 102 -10.82 -4.51 -12.01
CA LYS A 102 -12.21 -4.06 -12.09
C LYS A 102 -12.38 -2.68 -12.72
N LEU A 103 -11.35 -1.85 -12.73
CA LEU A 103 -11.35 -0.60 -13.50
C LEU A 103 -11.52 -0.84 -15.01
N GLY A 104 -11.08 -1.99 -15.52
CA GLY A 104 -11.34 -2.49 -16.87
C GLY A 104 -10.61 -1.72 -17.98
N VAL A 105 -9.58 -0.93 -17.64
CA VAL A 105 -8.80 -0.12 -18.59
C VAL A 105 -7.30 -0.35 -18.48
N CYS A 106 -6.81 -1.07 -17.48
CA CYS A 106 -5.40 -1.40 -17.33
C CYS A 106 -5.04 -2.65 -18.16
N ASP A 107 -3.93 -2.59 -18.85
CA ASP A 107 -3.37 -3.70 -19.65
C ASP A 107 -2.23 -4.40 -18.90
N TYR A 108 -1.47 -3.67 -18.08
CA TYR A 108 -0.28 -4.12 -17.37
C TYR A 108 -0.34 -3.79 -15.88
N LEU A 109 0.40 -4.57 -15.07
CA LEU A 109 0.77 -4.23 -13.69
C LEU A 109 2.28 -4.12 -13.60
N SER A 110 2.81 -2.94 -13.27
CA SER A 110 4.24 -2.70 -13.07
C SER A 110 4.59 -2.61 -11.59
N PHE A 111 5.68 -3.25 -11.21
CA PHE A 111 6.25 -3.18 -9.86
C PHE A 111 7.78 -3.25 -9.90
N GLY A 112 8.43 -2.73 -8.86
CA GLY A 112 9.87 -2.87 -8.70
C GLY A 112 10.22 -4.17 -7.99
N SER A 113 11.27 -4.85 -8.41
CA SER A 113 11.82 -6.02 -7.73
C SER A 113 13.34 -5.93 -7.62
N GLU A 114 13.93 -6.67 -6.69
CA GLU A 114 15.38 -6.76 -6.57
C GLU A 114 15.98 -7.65 -7.66
N SER A 115 15.24 -8.67 -8.11
CA SER A 115 15.70 -9.55 -9.19
C SER A 115 15.61 -8.93 -10.58
N GLY A 116 14.67 -8.02 -10.83
CA GLY A 116 14.40 -7.51 -12.18
C GLY A 116 13.90 -8.57 -13.19
N ASP A 117 13.70 -9.80 -12.76
CA ASP A 117 13.36 -10.95 -13.60
C ASP A 117 11.92 -11.40 -13.37
N ILE A 118 11.06 -11.10 -14.35
CA ILE A 118 9.63 -11.44 -14.26
C ILE A 118 9.37 -12.95 -14.40
N GLU A 119 10.22 -13.66 -15.14
CA GLU A 119 10.07 -15.10 -15.33
C GLU A 119 10.40 -15.84 -14.02
N GLN A 120 11.49 -15.47 -13.37
CA GLN A 120 11.87 -16.00 -12.06
C GLN A 120 10.76 -15.78 -11.01
N LEU A 121 10.20 -14.57 -10.94
CA LEU A 121 9.12 -14.25 -10.02
C LEU A 121 7.83 -15.02 -10.33
N SER A 122 7.52 -15.22 -11.63
CA SER A 122 6.33 -15.97 -12.07
C SER A 122 6.46 -17.45 -11.75
N ASN A 123 7.64 -18.03 -11.95
CA ASN A 123 7.93 -19.41 -11.60
C ASN A 123 7.80 -19.64 -10.09
N ALA A 124 8.34 -18.71 -9.28
CA ALA A 124 8.20 -18.75 -7.82
C ALA A 124 6.73 -18.65 -7.37
N ALA A 125 5.95 -17.73 -7.97
CA ALA A 125 4.53 -17.56 -7.68
C ALA A 125 3.74 -18.84 -7.99
N THR A 126 4.01 -19.47 -9.12
CA THR A 126 3.37 -20.72 -9.52
C THR A 126 3.75 -21.87 -8.59
N ALA A 127 5.03 -22.02 -8.28
CA ALA A 127 5.53 -23.09 -7.43
C ALA A 127 4.87 -23.10 -6.04
N ILE A 128 4.78 -21.92 -5.38
CA ILE A 128 4.23 -21.86 -4.02
C ILE A 128 2.69 -21.95 -3.96
N THR A 129 1.99 -21.91 -5.10
CA THR A 129 0.53 -22.09 -5.14
C THR A 129 0.11 -23.55 -5.30
N THR A 130 1.03 -24.46 -5.60
CA THR A 130 0.74 -25.90 -5.71
C THR A 130 0.33 -26.50 -4.35
N GLU A 131 -0.50 -27.53 -4.36
CA GLU A 131 -0.94 -28.22 -3.14
C GLU A 131 0.24 -28.75 -2.33
N ASN A 132 1.23 -29.32 -2.99
CA ASN A 132 2.45 -29.81 -2.36
C ASN A 132 3.22 -28.70 -1.65
N ALA A 133 3.37 -27.55 -2.28
CA ALA A 133 4.01 -26.37 -1.65
C ALA A 133 3.22 -25.88 -0.44
N GLN A 134 1.90 -25.80 -0.54
CA GLN A 134 1.05 -25.34 0.56
C GLN A 134 1.14 -26.28 1.77
N ASN A 135 1.21 -27.59 1.55
CA ASN A 135 1.43 -28.56 2.61
C ASN A 135 2.83 -28.42 3.23
N ALA A 136 3.87 -28.29 2.42
CA ALA A 136 5.23 -28.03 2.89
C ALA A 136 5.34 -26.73 3.70
N ILE A 137 4.68 -25.64 3.24
CA ILE A 137 4.63 -24.37 3.99
C ILE A 137 4.01 -24.58 5.37
N LYS A 138 2.89 -25.30 5.48
CA LYS A 138 2.26 -25.61 6.78
C LYS A 138 3.20 -26.35 7.71
N GLU A 139 3.85 -27.40 7.24
CA GLU A 139 4.82 -28.18 8.02
C GLU A 139 5.97 -27.31 8.55
N TRP A 140 6.51 -26.41 7.72
CA TRP A 140 7.57 -25.50 8.13
C TRP A 140 7.08 -24.47 9.17
N LEU A 141 5.85 -23.97 9.02
CA LEU A 141 5.25 -23.06 10.01
C LEU A 141 5.04 -23.74 11.36
N GLU A 142 4.66 -25.04 11.39
CA GLU A 142 4.56 -25.84 12.62
C GLU A 142 5.92 -26.00 13.30
N LYS A 143 7.01 -26.08 12.53
CA LYS A 143 8.40 -26.08 13.04
C LYS A 143 8.86 -24.70 13.54
N GLY A 144 8.00 -23.67 13.48
CA GLY A 144 8.24 -22.34 14.06
C GLY A 144 9.07 -21.38 13.20
N VAL A 145 9.32 -21.70 11.91
CA VAL A 145 9.98 -20.76 11.00
C VAL A 145 9.03 -19.62 10.56
N SER A 146 9.59 -18.54 10.04
CA SER A 146 8.78 -17.44 9.49
C SER A 146 8.05 -17.85 8.21
N TYR A 147 6.95 -17.17 7.87
CA TYR A 147 6.19 -17.45 6.64
C TYR A 147 7.05 -17.31 5.38
N ALA A 148 7.86 -16.24 5.28
CA ALA A 148 8.79 -16.02 4.16
C ALA A 148 9.81 -17.18 4.04
N THR A 149 10.38 -17.63 5.18
CA THR A 149 11.31 -18.77 5.21
C THR A 149 10.60 -20.06 4.79
N ALA A 150 9.36 -20.28 5.21
CA ALA A 150 8.57 -21.44 4.82
C ALA A 150 8.27 -21.45 3.33
N GLN A 151 7.90 -20.29 2.75
CA GLN A 151 7.69 -20.13 1.31
C GLN A 151 8.98 -20.39 0.53
N GLN A 152 10.12 -19.82 0.97
CA GLN A 152 11.41 -20.06 0.32
C GLN A 152 11.75 -21.56 0.27
N LYS A 153 11.67 -22.25 1.42
CA LYS A 153 11.95 -23.70 1.50
C LYS A 153 11.01 -24.54 0.63
N ALA A 154 9.75 -24.19 0.58
CA ALA A 154 8.76 -24.87 -0.27
C ALA A 154 9.02 -24.64 -1.75
N ALA A 155 9.40 -23.42 -2.14
CA ALA A 155 9.74 -23.09 -3.52
C ALA A 155 11.04 -23.80 -3.96
N ASP A 156 12.10 -23.75 -3.14
CA ASP A 156 13.39 -24.40 -3.43
C ASP A 156 13.22 -25.93 -3.67
N ALA A 157 12.33 -26.57 -2.91
CA ALA A 157 12.05 -28.00 -3.07
C ALA A 157 11.34 -28.34 -4.39
N ILE A 158 10.66 -27.39 -5.02
CA ILE A 158 9.89 -27.61 -6.26
C ILE A 158 10.67 -27.16 -7.49
N ILE A 159 11.36 -26.01 -7.40
CA ILE A 159 12.07 -25.39 -8.53
C ILE A 159 13.46 -26.04 -8.73
N ASN A 160 13.97 -26.80 -7.74
CA ASN A 160 15.33 -27.37 -7.71
C ASN A 160 16.46 -26.31 -7.83
N GLU A 161 16.15 -25.06 -7.61
CA GLU A 161 17.10 -23.94 -7.61
C GLU A 161 16.92 -23.10 -6.36
N SER A 162 18.01 -22.82 -5.65
CA SER A 162 18.00 -21.86 -4.52
C SER A 162 17.98 -20.44 -5.06
N SER A 163 16.78 -19.93 -5.35
CA SER A 163 16.62 -18.64 -6.03
C SER A 163 16.69 -17.42 -5.10
N ASN A 164 16.64 -17.61 -3.78
CA ASN A 164 16.61 -16.55 -2.75
C ASN A 164 15.55 -15.43 -2.98
N VAL A 165 14.59 -15.65 -3.88
CA VAL A 165 13.60 -14.63 -4.28
C VAL A 165 12.70 -14.18 -3.12
N PHE A 166 12.47 -15.03 -2.12
CA PHE A 166 11.65 -14.69 -0.95
C PHE A 166 12.42 -13.99 0.17
N ASN A 167 13.73 -13.73 -0.02
CA ASN A 167 14.55 -13.07 0.98
C ASN A 167 14.48 -11.53 0.89
N THR A 168 13.96 -11.00 -0.20
CA THR A 168 13.88 -9.57 -0.42
C THR A 168 12.41 -9.10 -0.48
N PRO A 169 12.08 -7.97 0.15
CA PRO A 169 10.69 -7.57 0.37
C PRO A 169 9.94 -7.17 -0.90
N ASN A 170 10.61 -6.63 -1.91
CA ASN A 170 9.94 -6.26 -3.15
C ASN A 170 9.72 -7.46 -4.07
N ASN A 171 10.63 -8.44 -4.10
CA ASN A 171 10.38 -9.71 -4.76
C ASN A 171 9.17 -10.42 -4.15
N VAL A 172 9.10 -10.52 -2.80
CA VAL A 172 7.95 -11.11 -2.10
C VAL A 172 6.65 -10.42 -2.51
N LEU A 173 6.65 -9.09 -2.55
CA LEU A 173 5.46 -8.34 -2.94
C LEU A 173 5.13 -8.55 -4.44
N GLY A 174 6.13 -8.62 -5.31
CA GLY A 174 5.98 -8.95 -6.73
C GLY A 174 5.35 -10.34 -6.94
N ILE A 175 5.82 -11.33 -6.20
CA ILE A 175 5.24 -12.69 -6.20
C ILE A 175 3.77 -12.65 -5.76
N GLU A 176 3.43 -11.89 -4.71
CA GLU A 176 2.04 -11.77 -4.26
C GLU A 176 1.16 -11.05 -5.30
N TYR A 177 1.68 -10.07 -6.06
CA TYR A 177 0.96 -9.49 -7.20
C TYR A 177 0.67 -10.51 -8.29
N ILE A 178 1.64 -11.33 -8.68
CA ILE A 178 1.46 -12.37 -9.70
C ILE A 178 0.45 -13.41 -9.22
N LYS A 179 0.54 -13.86 -7.95
CA LYS A 179 -0.46 -14.76 -7.34
C LYS A 179 -1.87 -14.14 -7.39
N ALA A 180 -1.99 -12.85 -7.08
CA ALA A 180 -3.28 -12.17 -7.12
C ALA A 180 -3.84 -12.07 -8.55
N ILE A 181 -3.00 -11.80 -9.56
CA ILE A 181 -3.38 -11.83 -10.97
C ILE A 181 -3.95 -13.21 -11.34
N ASN A 182 -3.23 -14.27 -10.99
CA ASN A 182 -3.65 -15.65 -11.29
C ASN A 182 -4.95 -16.02 -10.56
N LYS A 183 -5.06 -15.70 -9.25
CA LYS A 183 -6.23 -16.01 -8.41
C LYS A 183 -7.49 -15.30 -8.88
N LEU A 184 -7.36 -14.06 -9.36
CA LEU A 184 -8.47 -13.23 -9.85
C LEU A 184 -8.77 -13.48 -11.34
N GLU A 185 -8.05 -14.40 -11.99
CA GLU A 185 -8.12 -14.65 -13.44
C GLU A 185 -8.02 -13.33 -14.24
N SER A 186 -7.15 -12.44 -13.76
CA SER A 186 -6.98 -11.10 -14.30
C SER A 186 -6.24 -11.15 -15.64
N LYS A 187 -6.61 -10.23 -16.54
CA LYS A 187 -5.92 -10.05 -17.83
C LYS A 187 -4.70 -9.14 -17.75
N LEU A 188 -4.38 -8.60 -16.59
CA LEU A 188 -3.21 -7.77 -16.38
C LEU A 188 -1.93 -8.56 -16.63
N GLN A 189 -1.05 -8.01 -17.47
CA GLN A 189 0.27 -8.58 -17.71
C GLN A 189 1.26 -8.01 -16.68
N PRO A 190 1.88 -8.85 -15.83
CA PRO A 190 2.87 -8.37 -14.88
C PRO A 190 4.17 -8.00 -15.59
N ILE A 191 4.74 -6.86 -15.24
CA ILE A 191 6.07 -6.42 -15.66
C ILE A 191 6.83 -5.93 -14.44
N THR A 192 8.14 -6.14 -14.42
CA THR A 192 8.99 -5.69 -13.32
C THR A 192 10.10 -4.77 -13.81
N VAL A 193 10.47 -3.83 -12.96
CA VAL A 193 11.61 -2.94 -13.14
C VAL A 193 12.61 -3.25 -12.05
N GLU A 194 13.85 -3.55 -12.45
CA GLU A 194 14.91 -3.78 -11.48
C GLU A 194 15.16 -2.52 -10.64
N ARG A 195 15.21 -2.71 -9.33
CA ARG A 195 15.50 -1.64 -8.38
C ARG A 195 17.00 -1.40 -8.31
N THR A 196 17.44 -0.32 -8.94
CA THR A 196 18.81 0.18 -8.82
C THR A 196 18.92 1.04 -7.56
N GLY A 197 19.57 0.54 -6.51
CA GLY A 197 19.84 1.29 -5.27
C GLY A 197 19.70 0.40 -4.05
N GLY A 198 20.77 0.28 -3.31
CA GLY A 198 21.15 -0.46 -2.11
C GLY A 198 20.10 -1.24 -1.30
N GLU A 199 20.57 -2.20 -0.57
CA GLU A 199 19.79 -2.99 0.39
C GLU A 199 18.92 -2.07 1.29
N HIS A 200 17.77 -2.55 1.68
CA HIS A 200 16.70 -1.82 2.41
C HIS A 200 17.19 -1.10 3.69
N ASP A 201 18.36 -1.41 4.20
CA ASP A 201 18.93 -0.90 5.45
C ASP A 201 20.30 -0.21 5.30
N SER A 202 20.81 0.02 4.07
CA SER A 202 22.05 0.79 3.90
C SER A 202 21.80 2.28 4.20
N GLU A 203 22.56 2.87 5.09
CA GLU A 203 22.50 4.31 5.44
C GLU A 203 22.73 5.22 4.21
N GLU A 204 23.34 4.71 3.16
CA GLU A 204 23.66 5.41 1.89
C GLU A 204 22.61 5.19 0.79
N GLY A 205 21.60 4.30 0.98
CA GLY A 205 20.60 3.97 -0.05
C GLY A 205 19.41 4.93 -0.10
N TYR A 206 18.82 5.09 -1.30
CA TYR A 206 17.55 5.82 -1.55
C TYR A 206 16.34 5.09 -0.97
N SER A 207 16.38 4.67 0.31
CA SER A 207 15.28 3.97 0.93
C SER A 207 14.22 4.95 1.45
N GLY A 208 12.94 4.63 1.29
CA GLY A 208 11.85 5.42 1.86
C GLY A 208 11.95 5.56 3.40
N SER A 209 12.59 4.60 4.07
CA SER A 209 12.81 4.66 5.53
C SER A 209 13.80 5.74 5.92
N SER A 210 14.93 5.85 5.20
CA SER A 210 15.91 6.91 5.39
C SER A 210 15.29 8.29 5.18
N LEU A 211 14.49 8.46 4.12
CA LEU A 211 13.78 9.73 3.85
C LEU A 211 12.84 10.11 5.00
N ARG A 212 12.03 9.17 5.50
CA ARG A 212 11.14 9.43 6.64
C ARG A 212 11.88 9.83 7.90
N ASN A 213 13.00 9.16 8.20
CA ASN A 213 13.85 9.52 9.34
C ASN A 213 14.41 10.94 9.20
N SER A 214 14.84 11.36 8.01
CA SER A 214 15.28 12.74 7.76
C SER A 214 14.18 13.74 8.10
N PHE A 215 12.95 13.55 7.61
CA PHE A 215 11.82 14.44 7.92
C PHE A 215 11.50 14.48 9.42
N ILE A 216 11.49 13.33 10.10
CA ILE A 216 11.24 13.25 11.55
C ILE A 216 12.31 14.01 12.34
N ASN A 217 13.54 14.05 11.85
CA ASN A 217 14.65 14.80 12.44
C ASN A 217 14.72 16.27 11.96
N GLY A 218 13.70 16.77 11.25
CA GLY A 218 13.63 18.15 10.79
C GLY A 218 14.47 18.47 9.55
N ILE A 219 14.96 17.44 8.84
CA ILE A 219 15.78 17.58 7.64
C ILE A 219 14.92 17.25 6.41
N VAL A 220 14.83 18.18 5.45
CA VAL A 220 14.19 17.93 4.15
C VAL A 220 15.23 17.37 3.17
N PRO A 221 15.13 16.10 2.75
CA PRO A 221 16.17 15.45 1.92
C PRO A 221 16.00 15.78 0.42
N ILE A 222 16.26 17.03 0.05
CA ILE A 222 15.96 17.60 -1.28
C ILE A 222 16.69 16.86 -2.42
N GLU A 223 17.90 16.38 -2.20
CA GLU A 223 18.70 15.65 -3.19
C GLU A 223 18.13 14.28 -3.57
N ARG A 224 17.16 13.78 -2.80
CA ARG A 224 16.52 12.48 -3.01
C ARG A 224 15.07 12.58 -3.51
N MET A 225 14.57 13.80 -3.65
CA MET A 225 13.19 14.07 -4.04
C MET A 225 13.13 14.82 -5.37
N THR A 226 12.00 14.74 -6.06
CA THR A 226 11.74 15.64 -7.17
C THR A 226 11.51 17.06 -6.63
N GLU A 227 11.80 18.07 -7.44
CA GLU A 227 11.57 19.47 -7.06
C GLU A 227 10.13 19.69 -6.55
N THR A 228 9.15 19.17 -7.28
CA THR A 228 7.73 19.31 -6.91
C THR A 228 7.41 18.60 -5.59
N THR A 229 8.00 17.41 -5.34
CA THR A 229 7.82 16.72 -4.05
C THR A 229 8.39 17.56 -2.91
N THR A 230 9.55 18.18 -3.10
CA THR A 230 10.17 19.09 -2.12
C THR A 230 9.24 20.27 -1.81
N VAL A 231 8.70 20.91 -2.84
CA VAL A 231 7.75 22.04 -2.67
C VAL A 231 6.52 21.61 -1.88
N ILE A 232 5.86 20.52 -2.28
CA ILE A 232 4.66 20.02 -1.58
C ILE A 232 4.98 19.61 -0.14
N SER A 233 6.13 18.97 0.09
CA SER A 233 6.56 18.62 1.46
C SER A 233 6.74 19.86 2.33
N ASN A 234 7.34 20.91 1.81
CA ASN A 234 7.50 22.17 2.52
C ASN A 234 6.15 22.86 2.79
N GLU A 235 5.20 22.81 1.84
CA GLU A 235 3.82 23.30 2.07
C GLU A 235 3.17 22.58 3.25
N GLU A 236 3.29 21.27 3.34
CA GLU A 236 2.73 20.46 4.44
C GLU A 236 3.46 20.72 5.78
N LEU A 237 4.78 20.89 5.76
CA LEU A 237 5.58 21.20 6.96
C LEU A 237 5.24 22.60 7.50
N ILE A 238 5.15 23.62 6.65
CA ILE A 238 4.80 25.00 7.04
C ILE A 238 3.39 25.04 7.62
N ALA A 239 2.44 24.31 7.03
CA ALA A 239 1.08 24.22 7.56
C ALA A 239 0.99 23.37 8.83
N GLY A 240 2.06 22.67 9.23
CA GLY A 240 2.10 21.76 10.37
C GLY A 240 1.24 20.53 10.19
N ARG A 241 1.07 20.03 8.95
CA ARG A 241 0.40 18.77 8.62
C ARG A 241 1.35 17.61 8.41
N GLY A 242 2.57 17.71 8.91
CA GLY A 242 3.62 16.69 8.89
C GLY A 242 4.88 17.19 9.58
N PRO A 243 5.88 16.32 9.77
CA PRO A 243 5.84 14.87 9.53
C PRO A 243 4.97 14.13 10.57
N VAL A 244 4.22 13.10 10.08
CA VAL A 244 3.38 12.26 10.94
C VAL A 244 4.06 10.92 11.22
N SER A 245 3.95 10.43 12.45
CA SER A 245 4.52 9.17 12.90
C SER A 245 3.70 8.53 14.02
N ILE A 246 3.99 7.27 14.36
CA ILE A 246 3.42 6.62 15.56
C ILE A 246 3.66 7.47 16.81
N LYS A 247 4.83 8.09 16.94
CA LYS A 247 5.18 8.89 18.12
C LYS A 247 4.30 10.14 18.25
N SER A 248 3.96 10.80 17.14
CA SER A 248 3.08 11.98 17.18
C SER A 248 1.61 11.64 17.54
N ALA A 249 1.19 10.38 17.33
CA ALA A 249 -0.14 9.88 17.70
C ALA A 249 -0.14 8.99 18.96
N GLU A 250 0.97 8.85 19.67
CA GLU A 250 1.17 7.81 20.67
C GLU A 250 0.10 7.80 21.77
N LEU A 251 -0.23 8.96 22.33
CA LEU A 251 -1.26 9.03 23.38
C LEU A 251 -2.64 8.63 22.87
N ALA A 252 -3.01 9.03 21.66
CA ALA A 252 -4.27 8.63 21.02
C ALA A 252 -4.30 7.12 20.78
N MET A 253 -3.19 6.53 20.32
CA MET A 253 -3.06 5.07 20.14
C MET A 253 -3.17 4.34 21.47
N LEU A 254 -2.44 4.77 22.51
CA LEU A 254 -2.49 4.16 23.85
C LEU A 254 -3.90 4.21 24.43
N SER A 255 -4.60 5.34 24.28
CA SER A 255 -6.00 5.48 24.70
C SER A 255 -6.90 4.41 24.06
N ARG A 256 -6.82 4.26 22.73
CA ARG A 256 -7.60 3.26 21.99
C ARG A 256 -7.23 1.83 22.42
N LEU A 257 -5.94 1.51 22.52
CA LEU A 257 -5.48 0.18 22.91
C LEU A 257 -5.90 -0.19 24.34
N ARG A 258 -5.84 0.74 25.30
CA ARG A 258 -6.22 0.50 26.71
C ARG A 258 -7.71 0.35 26.93
N THR A 259 -8.53 1.04 26.14
CA THR A 259 -10.00 0.97 26.25
C THR A 259 -10.60 -0.23 25.50
N ARG A 260 -9.86 -0.81 24.56
CA ARG A 260 -10.28 -2.02 23.84
C ARG A 260 -10.12 -3.26 24.73
N LYS A 261 -11.21 -4.02 24.89
CA LYS A 261 -11.24 -5.21 25.77
C LYS A 261 -10.98 -6.52 25.00
N ASP A 262 -11.27 -6.55 23.72
CA ASP A 262 -11.19 -7.73 22.87
C ASP A 262 -10.41 -7.43 21.59
N TYR A 263 -9.56 -8.37 21.16
CA TYR A 263 -8.73 -8.28 19.97
C TYR A 263 -8.94 -9.45 19.00
N LEU A 264 -9.89 -10.36 19.26
CA LEU A 264 -10.11 -11.56 18.44
C LEU A 264 -10.62 -11.23 17.04
N ASP A 265 -11.33 -10.11 16.90
CA ASP A 265 -11.82 -9.60 15.62
C ASP A 265 -10.74 -8.90 14.78
N VAL A 266 -9.55 -8.65 15.36
CA VAL A 266 -8.47 -7.90 14.69
C VAL A 266 -7.73 -8.81 13.70
N PRO A 267 -7.57 -8.40 12.42
CA PRO A 267 -6.87 -9.20 11.43
C PRO A 267 -5.44 -9.56 11.87
N GLY A 268 -5.11 -10.85 11.73
CA GLY A 268 -3.77 -11.33 12.05
C GLY A 268 -3.54 -11.69 13.51
N VAL A 269 -4.49 -11.47 14.40
CA VAL A 269 -4.44 -12.01 15.78
C VAL A 269 -4.68 -13.51 15.73
N SER A 270 -3.91 -14.27 16.49
CA SER A 270 -4.00 -15.71 16.63
C SER A 270 -3.75 -16.10 18.09
N GLU A 271 -3.99 -17.37 18.41
CA GLU A 271 -3.94 -17.92 19.77
C GLU A 271 -2.76 -17.42 20.62
N GLY A 272 -3.08 -16.96 21.82
CA GLY A 272 -2.13 -16.47 22.81
C GLY A 272 -1.57 -15.06 22.52
N LEU A 273 -1.75 -14.51 21.33
CA LEU A 273 -1.32 -13.14 21.04
C LEU A 273 -2.26 -12.11 21.62
N GLU A 274 -3.58 -12.36 21.58
CA GLU A 274 -4.61 -11.50 22.15
C GLU A 274 -4.33 -11.21 23.62
N SER A 275 -4.20 -12.24 24.47
CA SER A 275 -3.95 -12.08 25.90
C SER A 275 -2.66 -11.29 26.18
N ARG A 276 -1.63 -11.44 25.34
CA ARG A 276 -0.39 -10.68 25.43
C ARG A 276 -0.62 -9.21 25.08
N ILE A 277 -1.41 -8.91 24.04
CA ILE A 277 -1.74 -7.54 23.66
C ILE A 277 -2.51 -6.86 24.80
N VAL A 278 -3.57 -7.48 25.31
CA VAL A 278 -4.36 -6.95 26.45
C VAL A 278 -3.46 -6.64 27.64
N LYS A 279 -2.61 -7.60 28.03
CA LYS A 279 -1.68 -7.42 29.15
C LYS A 279 -0.77 -6.21 28.95
N TYR A 280 -0.06 -6.15 27.83
CA TYR A 280 0.96 -5.12 27.64
C TYR A 280 0.38 -3.77 27.21
N ALA A 281 -0.78 -3.73 26.56
CA ALA A 281 -1.48 -2.47 26.30
C ALA A 281 -1.86 -1.75 27.61
N SER A 282 -2.22 -2.52 28.67
CA SER A 282 -2.59 -1.93 29.98
C SER A 282 -1.40 -1.52 30.83
N THR A 283 -0.23 -2.14 30.68
CA THR A 283 0.92 -1.95 31.59
C THR A 283 2.07 -1.14 31.01
N GLU A 284 2.23 -1.14 29.67
CA GLU A 284 3.38 -0.49 29.04
C GLU A 284 3.14 1.01 28.77
N PRO A 285 4.17 1.87 28.92
CA PRO A 285 4.02 3.31 28.77
C PRO A 285 4.02 3.81 27.33
N SER A 286 4.44 3.00 26.35
CA SER A 286 4.56 3.41 24.95
C SER A 286 4.20 2.29 23.98
N VAL A 287 3.80 2.65 22.74
CA VAL A 287 3.50 1.69 21.67
C VAL A 287 4.74 0.85 21.32
N ASP A 288 5.92 1.44 21.37
CA ASP A 288 7.17 0.73 21.10
C ASP A 288 7.47 -0.33 22.17
N THR A 289 7.25 -0.04 23.47
CA THR A 289 7.42 -1.03 24.54
C THR A 289 6.37 -2.13 24.45
N ILE A 290 5.12 -1.82 24.09
CA ILE A 290 4.09 -2.84 23.79
C ILE A 290 4.59 -3.77 22.68
N LEU A 291 5.03 -3.22 21.54
CA LEU A 291 5.53 -4.00 20.40
C LEU A 291 6.68 -4.91 20.79
N ARG A 292 7.67 -4.40 21.56
CA ARG A 292 8.80 -5.22 22.03
C ARG A 292 8.35 -6.36 22.95
N LYS A 293 7.39 -6.13 23.84
CA LYS A 293 6.89 -7.13 24.80
C LYS A 293 6.01 -8.21 24.14
N ILE A 294 5.22 -7.86 23.12
CA ILE A 294 4.41 -8.83 22.39
C ILE A 294 5.21 -9.60 21.33
N LYS A 295 6.42 -9.12 20.94
CA LYS A 295 7.29 -9.75 19.93
C LYS A 295 7.75 -11.15 20.36
N THR A 296 7.63 -12.09 19.45
CA THR A 296 8.17 -13.45 19.57
C THR A 296 8.89 -13.83 18.26
N LYS A 297 9.55 -14.98 18.21
CA LYS A 297 10.15 -15.52 16.98
C LYS A 297 9.10 -15.75 15.88
N ARG A 298 7.87 -16.08 16.26
CA ARG A 298 6.75 -16.42 15.34
C ARG A 298 6.18 -15.20 14.60
N TYR A 299 6.25 -13.99 15.19
CA TYR A 299 5.63 -12.79 14.63
C TYR A 299 6.67 -11.79 14.18
N THR A 300 6.59 -11.32 12.93
CA THR A 300 7.43 -10.21 12.43
C THR A 300 6.97 -8.88 13.06
N MET A 301 7.87 -7.92 13.17
CA MET A 301 7.54 -6.59 13.72
C MET A 301 6.46 -5.89 12.87
N ALA A 302 6.54 -5.99 11.54
CA ALA A 302 5.54 -5.42 10.65
C ALA A 302 4.14 -6.04 10.87
N ARG A 303 4.02 -7.35 11.11
CA ARG A 303 2.74 -7.98 11.46
C ARG A 303 2.17 -7.42 12.77
N LEU A 304 3.00 -7.27 13.79
CA LEU A 304 2.55 -6.75 15.08
C LEU A 304 2.12 -5.27 14.99
N ARG A 305 2.86 -4.46 14.24
CA ARG A 305 2.46 -3.07 13.96
C ARG A 305 1.10 -3.00 13.25
N ARG A 306 0.87 -3.82 12.21
CA ARG A 306 -0.43 -3.89 11.54
C ARG A 306 -1.56 -4.27 12.50
N ILE A 307 -1.34 -5.27 13.34
CA ILE A 307 -2.32 -5.70 14.34
C ILE A 307 -2.69 -4.54 15.28
N LEU A 308 -1.70 -3.86 15.86
CA LEU A 308 -1.97 -2.73 16.74
C LEU A 308 -2.66 -1.58 15.98
N MET A 309 -2.25 -1.29 14.75
CA MET A 309 -2.88 -0.25 13.93
C MET A 309 -4.32 -0.61 13.57
N CYS A 310 -4.60 -1.85 13.16
CA CYS A 310 -5.96 -2.35 12.91
C CYS A 310 -6.83 -2.22 14.18
N ALA A 311 -6.28 -2.59 15.34
CA ALA A 311 -6.98 -2.45 16.62
C ALA A 311 -7.33 -1.00 16.94
N VAL A 312 -6.39 -0.08 16.74
CA VAL A 312 -6.56 1.37 16.95
C VAL A 312 -7.62 1.96 16.03
N LEU A 313 -7.64 1.54 14.77
CA LEU A 313 -8.52 2.06 13.73
C LEU A 313 -9.85 1.28 13.60
N SER A 314 -10.05 0.25 14.45
CA SER A 314 -11.24 -0.62 14.39
C SER A 314 -11.39 -1.38 13.05
N VAL A 315 -10.29 -1.65 12.37
CA VAL A 315 -10.27 -2.56 11.23
C VAL A 315 -10.44 -3.98 11.75
N ASN A 316 -11.47 -4.68 11.31
CA ASN A 316 -11.77 -6.04 11.74
C ASN A 316 -11.60 -7.07 10.61
N THR A 317 -11.73 -8.35 10.95
CA THR A 317 -11.56 -9.47 10.00
C THR A 317 -12.60 -9.45 8.89
N GLU A 318 -13.80 -8.94 9.11
CA GLU A 318 -14.83 -8.88 8.07
C GLU A 318 -14.48 -7.84 7.00
N HIS A 319 -13.96 -6.67 7.39
CA HIS A 319 -13.41 -5.70 6.44
C HIS A 319 -12.29 -6.32 5.58
N ALA A 320 -11.43 -7.13 6.19
CA ALA A 320 -10.28 -7.73 5.51
C ALA A 320 -10.64 -8.86 4.53
N LYS A 321 -11.81 -9.51 4.69
CA LYS A 321 -12.25 -10.61 3.83
C LYS A 321 -12.88 -10.17 2.52
N MET A 322 -13.43 -8.97 2.48
CA MET A 322 -14.11 -8.43 1.30
C MET A 322 -13.11 -7.83 0.30
N HIS A 323 -13.52 -7.71 -0.96
CA HIS A 323 -12.82 -6.88 -1.93
C HIS A 323 -13.22 -5.40 -1.80
N PRO A 324 -12.36 -4.45 -2.23
CA PRO A 324 -12.70 -3.03 -2.26
C PRO A 324 -14.02 -2.76 -2.99
N PRO A 325 -15.01 -2.14 -2.33
CA PRO A 325 -16.35 -1.97 -2.90
C PRO A 325 -16.46 -0.78 -3.86
N TYR A 326 -15.42 0.02 -4.00
CA TYR A 326 -15.33 1.18 -4.89
C TYR A 326 -13.87 1.49 -5.23
N ALA A 327 -13.67 2.27 -6.30
CA ALA A 327 -12.41 2.92 -6.63
C ALA A 327 -12.53 4.42 -6.32
N ARG A 328 -11.86 4.91 -5.26
CA ARG A 328 -11.87 6.33 -4.91
C ARG A 328 -10.75 7.07 -5.63
N VAL A 329 -11.10 8.17 -6.28
CA VAL A 329 -10.13 9.04 -6.95
C VAL A 329 -9.53 10.02 -5.94
N LEU A 330 -8.20 10.02 -5.78
CA LEU A 330 -7.48 11.01 -4.98
C LEU A 330 -6.97 12.16 -5.84
N ALA A 331 -6.42 11.86 -7.02
CA ALA A 331 -5.93 12.88 -7.96
C ALA A 331 -5.94 12.38 -9.40
N ALA A 332 -6.03 13.29 -10.36
CA ALA A 332 -5.92 13.01 -11.79
C ALA A 332 -5.37 14.22 -12.54
N ASN A 333 -4.59 13.98 -13.61
CA ASN A 333 -4.30 14.97 -14.61
C ASN A 333 -5.26 14.83 -15.81
N ARG A 334 -5.06 15.60 -16.90
CA ARG A 334 -5.89 15.56 -18.11
C ARG A 334 -5.96 14.16 -18.73
N LYS A 335 -4.82 13.44 -18.78
CA LYS A 335 -4.77 12.04 -19.27
C LYS A 335 -5.59 11.12 -18.36
N GLY A 336 -5.44 11.26 -17.04
CA GLY A 336 -6.19 10.51 -16.02
C GLY A 336 -7.69 10.78 -16.08
N ALA A 337 -8.10 12.03 -16.31
CA ALA A 337 -9.51 12.39 -16.50
C ALA A 337 -10.11 11.73 -17.75
N THR A 338 -9.35 11.67 -18.85
CA THR A 338 -9.74 10.92 -20.06
C THR A 338 -9.90 9.43 -19.77
N LEU A 339 -8.96 8.86 -19.01
CA LEU A 339 -8.99 7.46 -18.63
C LEU A 339 -10.18 7.12 -17.74
N LEU A 340 -10.51 7.99 -16.77
CA LEU A 340 -11.71 7.86 -15.93
C LEU A 340 -12.99 7.82 -16.76
N GLY A 341 -13.07 8.63 -17.83
CA GLY A 341 -14.19 8.60 -18.77
C GLY A 341 -14.32 7.25 -19.50
N LYS A 342 -13.18 6.63 -19.87
CA LYS A 342 -13.15 5.28 -20.47
C LYS A 342 -13.51 4.20 -19.43
N ALA A 343 -12.97 4.31 -18.20
CA ALA A 343 -13.23 3.37 -17.13
C ALA A 343 -14.72 3.32 -16.75
N ARG A 344 -15.38 4.47 -16.59
CA ARG A 344 -16.83 4.55 -16.27
C ARG A 344 -17.72 3.79 -17.23
N LYS A 345 -17.30 3.62 -18.50
CA LYS A 345 -18.05 2.87 -19.53
C LYS A 345 -17.84 1.36 -19.45
N LYS A 346 -16.78 0.89 -18.76
CA LYS A 346 -16.37 -0.51 -18.73
C LYS A 346 -16.54 -1.16 -17.37
N THR A 347 -16.28 -0.40 -16.30
CA THR A 347 -16.25 -0.92 -14.94
C THR A 347 -17.64 -1.14 -14.37
N LYS A 348 -17.75 -2.21 -13.57
CA LYS A 348 -18.88 -2.42 -12.63
C LYS A 348 -18.51 -1.95 -11.21
N LEU A 349 -17.24 -1.64 -10.94
CA LEU A 349 -16.79 -1.11 -9.66
C LEU A 349 -17.12 0.38 -9.60
N PRO A 350 -17.92 0.87 -8.65
CA PRO A 350 -18.24 2.28 -8.52
C PRO A 350 -16.99 3.16 -8.44
N ILE A 351 -16.93 4.23 -9.24
CA ILE A 351 -15.83 5.21 -9.18
C ILE A 351 -16.28 6.40 -8.34
N LEU A 352 -15.72 6.53 -7.15
CA LEU A 352 -16.06 7.57 -6.19
C LEU A 352 -15.18 8.80 -6.39
N THR A 353 -15.79 9.91 -6.83
CA THR A 353 -15.14 11.22 -6.97
C THR A 353 -15.68 12.26 -5.98
N LYS A 354 -16.92 12.09 -5.52
CA LYS A 354 -17.56 12.93 -4.49
C LYS A 354 -17.81 12.06 -3.26
N PRO A 355 -17.33 12.43 -2.07
CA PRO A 355 -17.54 11.64 -0.85
C PRO A 355 -19.02 11.30 -0.61
N ALA A 356 -19.92 12.28 -0.69
CA ALA A 356 -21.34 12.08 -0.44
C ALA A 356 -22.01 11.04 -1.36
N SER A 357 -21.46 10.80 -2.56
CA SER A 357 -22.00 9.77 -3.47
C SER A 357 -21.83 8.34 -2.96
N VAL A 358 -21.10 8.13 -1.86
CA VAL A 358 -21.00 6.80 -1.23
C VAL A 358 -22.35 6.32 -0.70
N TYR A 359 -23.24 7.23 -0.31
CA TYR A 359 -24.58 6.87 0.19
C TYR A 359 -25.51 6.31 -0.90
N ASP A 360 -25.16 6.49 -2.18
CA ASP A 360 -25.85 5.90 -3.32
C ASP A 360 -25.36 4.46 -3.62
N LEU A 361 -24.36 3.96 -2.86
CA LEU A 361 -23.73 2.67 -3.07
C LEU A 361 -24.25 1.61 -2.07
N THR A 362 -23.59 0.44 -2.08
CA THR A 362 -23.90 -0.65 -1.17
C THR A 362 -23.55 -0.33 0.29
N ASN A 363 -24.18 -1.01 1.23
CA ASN A 363 -23.86 -0.91 2.66
C ASN A 363 -22.36 -1.16 2.95
N SER A 364 -21.77 -2.12 2.26
CA SER A 364 -20.34 -2.41 2.36
C SER A 364 -19.48 -1.21 1.92
N ALA A 365 -19.89 -0.47 0.89
CA ALA A 365 -19.19 0.73 0.44
C ALA A 365 -19.29 1.85 1.48
N ILE A 366 -20.48 2.05 2.06
CA ILE A 366 -20.70 3.05 3.12
C ILE A 366 -19.82 2.74 4.33
N LEU A 367 -19.86 1.52 4.85
CA LEU A 367 -19.07 1.09 6.00
C LEU A 367 -17.56 1.21 5.74
N THR A 368 -17.11 0.85 4.54
CA THR A 368 -15.68 1.01 4.17
C THR A 368 -15.28 2.48 4.13
N PHE A 369 -16.14 3.36 3.63
CA PHE A 369 -15.85 4.79 3.58
C PHE A 369 -15.92 5.44 4.97
N GLU A 370 -16.86 5.07 5.81
CA GLU A 370 -16.94 5.55 7.20
C GLU A 370 -15.71 5.15 8.01
N LEU A 371 -15.22 3.91 7.81
CA LEU A 371 -13.97 3.45 8.40
C LEU A 371 -12.79 4.30 7.92
N GLU A 372 -12.71 4.60 6.61
CA GLU A 372 -11.67 5.47 6.04
C GLU A 372 -11.77 6.90 6.59
N ALA A 373 -12.98 7.44 6.75
CA ALA A 373 -13.21 8.75 7.33
C ALA A 373 -12.73 8.81 8.79
N ALA A 374 -13.11 7.82 9.60
CA ALA A 374 -12.65 7.71 10.99
C ALA A 374 -11.12 7.55 11.09
N ALA A 375 -10.52 6.79 10.17
CA ALA A 375 -9.06 6.65 10.10
C ALA A 375 -8.38 7.97 9.70
N THR A 376 -8.98 8.74 8.79
CA THR A 376 -8.47 10.07 8.41
C THR A 376 -8.57 11.06 9.58
N ASP A 377 -9.65 11.03 10.34
CA ASP A 377 -9.81 11.85 11.54
C ASP A 377 -8.77 11.46 12.62
N PHE A 378 -8.53 10.16 12.79
CA PHE A 378 -7.48 9.67 13.68
C PHE A 378 -6.07 10.13 13.21
N TYR A 379 -5.80 10.07 11.91
CA TYR A 379 -4.54 10.54 11.34
C TYR A 379 -4.32 12.04 11.62
N ALA A 380 -5.36 12.86 11.53
CA ALA A 380 -5.28 14.30 11.79
C ALA A 380 -4.86 14.63 13.23
N LEU A 381 -5.18 13.78 14.21
CA LEU A 381 -4.73 13.98 15.62
C LEU A 381 -3.20 13.96 15.75
N ALA A 382 -2.49 13.38 14.80
CA ALA A 382 -1.04 13.32 14.79
C ALA A 382 -0.36 14.55 14.15
N TYR A 383 -1.12 15.52 13.67
CA TYR A 383 -0.55 16.75 13.10
C TYR A 383 0.15 17.59 14.19
N PRO A 384 1.34 18.15 13.89
CA PRO A 384 2.01 19.09 14.78
C PRO A 384 1.14 20.32 15.11
N ASN A 385 0.51 20.92 14.08
CA ASN A 385 -0.37 22.07 14.25
C ASN A 385 -1.75 21.65 14.79
N GLU A 386 -2.13 22.17 15.97
CA GLU A 386 -3.40 21.84 16.62
C GLU A 386 -4.63 22.32 15.82
N GLU A 387 -4.51 23.44 15.12
CA GLU A 387 -5.59 23.98 14.28
C GLU A 387 -5.90 23.06 13.09
N GLU A 388 -4.95 22.23 12.67
CA GLU A 388 -5.11 21.26 11.59
C GLU A 388 -5.70 19.91 12.03
N ARG A 389 -5.83 19.66 13.35
CA ARG A 389 -6.40 18.43 13.93
C ARG A 389 -7.92 18.37 13.83
N ILE A 390 -8.50 18.92 12.78
CA ILE A 390 -9.94 18.99 12.56
C ILE A 390 -10.43 17.69 11.92
N GLY A 391 -11.50 17.10 12.48
CA GLY A 391 -12.19 15.95 11.93
C GLY A 391 -13.10 16.28 10.73
N GLY A 392 -13.60 15.23 10.07
CA GLY A 392 -14.54 15.32 8.94
C GLY A 392 -13.90 15.79 7.65
N LYS A 393 -12.57 15.82 7.54
CA LYS A 393 -11.86 16.22 6.31
C LYS A 393 -12.18 15.27 5.15
N GLU A 394 -12.36 13.98 5.43
CA GLU A 394 -12.64 12.95 4.42
C GLU A 394 -13.93 13.22 3.65
N TRP A 395 -14.97 13.69 4.34
CA TRP A 395 -16.28 14.01 3.76
C TRP A 395 -16.30 15.25 2.90
N ARG A 396 -15.31 16.13 3.05
CA ARG A 396 -15.21 17.44 2.37
C ARG A 396 -14.16 17.46 1.28
N GLN A 397 -13.25 16.48 1.27
CA GLN A 397 -12.11 16.49 0.38
C GLN A 397 -12.46 15.92 -1.01
N SER A 398 -12.48 16.79 -2.01
CA SER A 398 -12.58 16.41 -3.42
C SER A 398 -11.24 15.96 -3.99
N PRO A 399 -11.24 15.16 -5.08
CA PRO A 399 -10.00 14.82 -5.80
C PRO A 399 -9.25 16.06 -6.28
N ILE A 400 -7.92 15.97 -6.30
CA ILE A 400 -7.08 16.99 -6.92
C ILE A 400 -7.09 16.76 -8.43
N ILE A 401 -7.70 17.69 -9.18
CA ILE A 401 -7.72 17.63 -10.64
C ILE A 401 -6.75 18.69 -11.17
N ARG A 402 -5.72 18.23 -11.86
CA ARG A 402 -4.78 19.09 -12.57
C ARG A 402 -5.13 19.08 -14.06
N VAL A 403 -5.60 20.19 -14.57
CA VAL A 403 -5.93 20.39 -16.00
C VAL A 403 -4.68 20.76 -16.79
#